data_921b106b561c7f5da7353309ae4fdb80
#
_entry.id   921b106b561c7f5da7353309ae4fdb80
#
_cell.length_a   1.000
_cell.length_b   1.000
_cell.length_c   1.000
_cell.angle_alpha   90.00
_cell.angle_beta   90.00
_cell.angle_gamma   90.00
#
_symmetry.space_group_name_H-M   'P 1'
#
loop_
_entity.id
_entity.type
_entity.pdbx_description
1 polymer ?
#
loop_
_entity_poly.entity_id
_entity_poly.type
_entity_poly.pdbx_seq_one_letter_code
_entity_poly.pdbx_strand_id
1 'polypeptide(L)'
;MKLTIGHLYPDLLNLYGDRGNIQCMMKRLQWRGIEAKTIEFEIQDEVDFSELDIVLLGGGSDREQMLVCERLKEIRDDFKAYVEDGGVVLAVCGGYQLLGTHYSTDQGVIEGLSIVDIYTEQGKDYRLIDNIVLESELSDMSVRSAVVRVLWSLLWLW
;
A
#
# COMPACT_ATOMS: atom_id res chain seq x y z
N MET A 1 -10.41 6.97 -22.53
CA MET A 1 -10.38 6.28 -21.25
C MET A 1 -10.02 7.29 -20.18
N LYS A 2 -10.75 7.30 -19.09
CA LYS A 2 -10.53 8.19 -17.96
C LYS A 2 -10.36 7.34 -16.72
N LEU A 3 -9.35 7.62 -15.89
CA LEU A 3 -9.06 6.89 -14.67
C LEU A 3 -9.13 7.81 -13.45
N THR A 4 -9.66 7.28 -12.36
CA THR A 4 -9.68 7.93 -11.06
C THR A 4 -8.79 7.17 -10.08
N ILE A 5 -7.80 7.86 -9.51
CA ILE A 5 -6.88 7.30 -8.51
C ILE A 5 -7.29 7.84 -7.15
N GLY A 6 -7.69 6.97 -6.24
CA GLY A 6 -7.92 7.30 -4.85
C GLY A 6 -6.62 7.21 -4.04
N HIS A 7 -6.21 8.28 -3.39
CA HIS A 7 -5.06 8.29 -2.48
C HIS A 7 -5.58 8.35 -1.05
N LEU A 8 -5.46 7.24 -0.33
CA LEU A 8 -5.98 7.12 1.03
C LEU A 8 -5.00 7.69 2.04
N TYR A 9 -5.47 8.62 2.83
CA TYR A 9 -4.81 9.19 4.01
C TYR A 9 -3.40 9.74 3.77
N PRO A 10 -3.19 10.58 2.72
CA PRO A 10 -1.87 11.11 2.37
C PRO A 10 -1.29 12.08 3.42
N ASP A 11 -2.10 12.57 4.31
CA ASP A 11 -1.71 13.39 5.47
C ASP A 11 -0.98 12.56 6.55
N LEU A 12 -1.31 11.27 6.68
CA LEU A 12 -0.74 10.35 7.65
C LEU A 12 0.23 9.34 7.00
N LEU A 13 -0.08 8.85 5.81
CA LEU A 13 0.66 7.80 5.12
C LEU A 13 1.42 8.35 3.91
N ASN A 14 2.55 9.04 4.13
CA ASN A 14 3.33 9.67 3.05
C ASN A 14 4.85 9.67 3.32
N LEU A 15 5.36 8.67 4.05
CA LEU A 15 6.79 8.63 4.41
C LEU A 15 7.70 8.10 3.30
N TYR A 16 7.18 7.33 2.35
CA TYR A 16 8.00 6.56 1.40
C TYR A 16 7.84 7.02 -0.05
N GLY A 17 7.60 8.31 -0.24
CA GLY A 17 7.48 8.91 -1.57
C GLY A 17 6.14 8.64 -2.24
N ASP A 18 5.10 8.40 -1.47
CA ASP A 18 3.77 8.03 -1.96
C ASP A 18 3.19 9.07 -2.92
N ARG A 19 3.36 10.37 -2.65
CA ARG A 19 3.05 11.45 -3.60
C ARG A 19 3.87 11.37 -4.88
N GLY A 20 5.12 10.93 -4.79
CA GLY A 20 5.98 10.69 -5.97
C GLY A 20 5.43 9.55 -6.83
N ASN A 21 4.89 8.49 -6.22
CA ASN A 21 4.24 7.40 -6.94
C ASN A 21 3.01 7.91 -7.71
N ILE A 22 2.17 8.73 -7.08
CA ILE A 22 1.02 9.38 -7.75
C ILE A 22 1.49 10.23 -8.94
N GLN A 23 2.48 11.10 -8.74
CA GLN A 23 3.01 11.95 -9.80
C GLN A 23 3.58 11.13 -10.97
N CYS A 24 4.30 10.06 -10.66
CA CYS A 24 4.84 9.14 -11.66
C CYS A 24 3.70 8.47 -12.46
N MET A 25 2.68 7.94 -11.79
CA MET A 25 1.52 7.32 -12.44
C MET A 25 0.79 8.34 -13.34
N MET A 26 0.47 9.52 -12.82
CA MET A 26 -0.21 10.57 -13.56
C MET A 26 0.58 10.96 -14.81
N LYS A 27 1.92 11.12 -14.70
CA LYS A 27 2.76 11.46 -15.85
C LYS A 27 2.81 10.34 -16.89
N ARG A 28 2.90 9.09 -16.44
CA ARG A 28 2.91 7.93 -17.36
C ARG A 28 1.56 7.74 -18.07
N LEU A 29 0.44 8.03 -17.40
CA LEU A 29 -0.88 8.02 -18.01
C LEU A 29 -1.02 9.15 -19.06
N GLN A 30 -0.55 10.35 -18.73
CA GLN A 30 -0.52 11.48 -19.65
C GLN A 30 0.27 11.15 -20.93
N TRP A 31 1.45 10.53 -20.82
CA TRP A 31 2.26 10.13 -21.97
C TRP A 31 1.57 9.11 -22.89
N ARG A 32 0.60 8.36 -22.34
CA ARG A 32 -0.21 7.38 -23.08
C ARG A 32 -1.53 7.93 -23.58
N GLY A 33 -1.77 9.24 -23.43
CA GLY A 33 -3.03 9.88 -23.83
C GLY A 33 -4.22 9.42 -22.97
N ILE A 34 -3.98 8.92 -21.75
CA ILE A 34 -5.03 8.52 -20.81
C ILE A 34 -5.31 9.69 -19.87
N GLU A 35 -6.55 10.15 -19.84
CA GLU A 35 -7.00 11.14 -18.88
C GLU A 35 -7.08 10.51 -17.49
N ALA A 36 -6.53 11.16 -16.48
CA ALA A 36 -6.60 10.69 -15.11
C ALA A 36 -6.78 11.83 -14.13
N LYS A 37 -7.46 11.55 -13.02
CA LYS A 37 -7.57 12.46 -11.86
C LYS A 37 -7.17 11.72 -10.58
N THR A 38 -6.69 12.46 -9.60
CA THR A 38 -6.44 11.95 -8.25
C THR A 38 -7.45 12.57 -7.29
N ILE A 39 -7.98 11.76 -6.39
CA ILE A 39 -8.80 12.18 -5.25
C ILE A 39 -8.03 11.79 -4.00
N GLU A 40 -7.72 12.74 -3.15
CA GLU A 40 -7.11 12.53 -1.84
C GLU A 40 -8.24 12.41 -0.81
N PHE A 41 -8.17 11.37 0.03
CA PHE A 41 -9.10 11.16 1.14
C PHE A 41 -8.35 11.32 2.45
N GLU A 42 -8.75 12.29 3.24
CA GLU A 42 -8.26 12.45 4.61
C GLU A 42 -8.96 11.48 5.55
N ILE A 43 -8.48 11.34 6.79
CA ILE A 43 -8.97 10.29 7.71
C ILE A 43 -10.45 10.42 8.06
N GLN A 44 -11.03 11.63 7.97
CA GLN A 44 -12.43 11.90 8.22
C GLN A 44 -13.35 11.74 6.99
N ASP A 45 -12.76 11.59 5.80
CA ASP A 45 -13.54 11.53 4.57
C ASP A 45 -14.21 10.17 4.39
N GLU A 46 -15.39 10.17 3.80
CA GLU A 46 -16.02 8.95 3.32
C GLU A 46 -15.42 8.55 1.97
N VAL A 47 -15.10 7.27 1.83
CA VAL A 47 -14.50 6.71 0.61
C VAL A 47 -15.55 5.94 -0.16
N ASP A 48 -15.91 6.45 -1.35
CA ASP A 48 -16.71 5.69 -2.31
C ASP A 48 -15.79 4.95 -3.28
N PHE A 49 -15.58 3.67 -3.05
CA PHE A 49 -14.73 2.83 -3.88
C PHE A 49 -15.30 2.59 -5.28
N SER A 50 -16.62 2.76 -5.49
CA SER A 50 -17.24 2.54 -6.80
C SER A 50 -16.80 3.55 -7.86
N GLU A 51 -16.29 4.70 -7.44
CA GLU A 51 -15.77 5.74 -8.33
C GLU A 51 -14.27 5.64 -8.60
N LEU A 52 -13.58 4.64 -8.01
CA LEU A 52 -12.13 4.51 -8.06
C LEU A 52 -11.70 3.37 -8.97
N ASP A 53 -10.76 3.65 -9.88
CA ASP A 53 -10.12 2.63 -10.71
C ASP A 53 -8.84 2.09 -10.06
N ILE A 54 -8.13 2.93 -9.29
CA ILE A 54 -6.90 2.56 -8.59
C ILE A 54 -6.95 3.18 -7.19
N VAL A 55 -6.61 2.40 -6.18
CA VAL A 55 -6.42 2.86 -4.80
C VAL A 55 -4.95 2.81 -4.43
N LEU A 56 -4.41 3.93 -3.92
CA LEU A 56 -3.08 3.98 -3.34
C LEU A 56 -3.18 4.09 -1.82
N LEU A 57 -2.48 3.19 -1.13
CA LEU A 57 -2.32 3.17 0.32
C LEU A 57 -0.83 3.23 0.65
N GLY A 58 -0.38 4.34 1.19
CA GLY A 58 1.01 4.64 1.49
C GLY A 58 1.52 4.01 2.78
N GLY A 59 2.74 4.37 3.16
CA GLY A 59 3.35 3.96 4.41
C GLY A 59 3.53 5.14 5.37
N GLY A 60 3.47 4.84 6.67
CA GLY A 60 3.63 5.81 7.76
C GLY A 60 4.44 5.24 8.92
N SER A 61 4.58 6.00 10.00
CA SER A 61 5.10 5.50 11.27
C SER A 61 4.09 4.53 11.92
N ASP A 62 4.56 3.70 12.86
CA ASP A 62 3.69 2.74 13.57
C ASP A 62 2.49 3.43 14.22
N ARG A 63 2.67 4.65 14.75
CA ARG A 63 1.60 5.44 15.35
C ARG A 63 0.55 5.86 14.34
N GLU A 64 0.97 6.35 13.17
CA GLU A 64 0.08 6.76 12.08
C GLU A 64 -0.63 5.56 11.49
N GLN A 65 0.09 4.44 11.33
CA GLN A 65 -0.50 3.18 10.88
C GLN A 65 -1.59 2.66 11.82
N MET A 66 -1.41 2.76 13.15
CA MET A 66 -2.45 2.37 14.11
C MET A 66 -3.71 3.22 13.94
N LEU A 67 -3.57 4.54 13.80
CA LEU A 67 -4.71 5.44 13.59
C LEU A 67 -5.45 5.11 12.28
N VAL A 68 -4.70 4.93 11.21
CA VAL A 68 -5.27 4.59 9.90
C VAL A 68 -5.89 3.19 9.92
N CYS A 69 -5.30 2.23 10.65
CA CYS A 69 -5.85 0.89 10.77
C CYS A 69 -7.27 0.90 11.35
N GLU A 70 -7.50 1.67 12.42
CA GLU A 70 -8.84 1.78 13.02
C GLU A 70 -9.86 2.36 12.01
N ARG A 71 -9.47 3.38 11.26
CA ARG A 71 -10.34 3.95 10.23
C ARG A 71 -10.58 2.99 9.07
N LEU A 72 -9.55 2.29 8.62
CA LEU A 72 -9.67 1.27 7.56
C LEU A 72 -10.57 0.10 7.97
N LYS A 73 -10.61 -0.27 9.26
CA LYS A 73 -11.52 -1.30 9.76
C LYS A 73 -12.98 -0.91 9.60
N GLU A 74 -13.31 0.38 9.71
CA GLU A 74 -14.69 0.87 9.52
C GLU A 74 -15.17 0.71 8.07
N ILE A 75 -14.26 0.85 7.10
CA ILE A 75 -14.55 0.74 5.66
C ILE A 75 -14.07 -0.59 5.06
N ARG A 76 -13.70 -1.55 5.92
CA ARG A 76 -13.07 -2.81 5.51
C ARG A 76 -13.89 -3.61 4.50
N ASP A 77 -15.18 -3.73 4.75
CA ASP A 77 -16.05 -4.59 3.93
C ASP A 77 -16.22 -4.00 2.52
N ASP A 78 -16.36 -2.69 2.41
CA ASP A 78 -16.42 -1.98 1.12
C ASP A 78 -15.07 -2.07 0.38
N PHE A 79 -13.96 -1.90 1.10
CA PHE A 79 -12.63 -2.04 0.52
C PHE A 79 -12.35 -3.47 0.05
N LYS A 80 -12.77 -4.46 0.85
CA LYS A 80 -12.66 -5.87 0.47
C LYS A 80 -13.50 -6.17 -0.76
N ALA A 81 -14.74 -5.71 -0.81
CA ALA A 81 -15.61 -5.88 -1.97
C ALA A 81 -15.00 -5.25 -3.24
N TYR A 82 -14.41 -4.06 -3.13
CA TYR A 82 -13.68 -3.42 -4.23
C TYR A 82 -12.55 -4.30 -4.77
N VAL A 83 -11.74 -4.88 -3.88
CA VAL A 83 -10.63 -5.77 -4.27
C VAL A 83 -11.14 -7.06 -4.91
N GLU A 84 -12.18 -7.68 -4.35
CA GLU A 84 -12.79 -8.92 -4.86
C GLU A 84 -13.46 -8.72 -6.22
N ASP A 85 -13.97 -7.52 -6.50
CA ASP A 85 -14.52 -7.13 -7.82
C ASP A 85 -13.42 -6.75 -8.85
N GLY A 86 -12.17 -6.94 -8.51
CA GLY A 86 -11.02 -6.70 -9.40
C GLY A 86 -10.45 -5.29 -9.34
N GLY A 87 -10.78 -4.52 -8.33
CA GLY A 87 -10.21 -3.20 -8.08
C GLY A 87 -8.69 -3.27 -7.87
N VAL A 88 -7.97 -2.29 -8.41
CA VAL A 88 -6.51 -2.25 -8.36
C VAL A 88 -6.03 -1.49 -7.13
N VAL A 89 -5.20 -2.13 -6.31
CA VAL A 89 -4.59 -1.51 -5.12
C VAL A 89 -3.07 -1.48 -5.24
N LEU A 90 -2.49 -0.30 -5.06
CA LEU A 90 -1.06 -0.12 -4.85
C LEU A 90 -0.82 0.21 -3.38
N ALA A 91 -0.38 -0.80 -2.63
CA ALA A 91 -0.04 -0.65 -1.22
C ALA A 91 1.48 -0.65 -1.02
N VAL A 92 1.99 0.31 -0.24
CA VAL A 92 3.42 0.51 -0.04
C VAL A 92 3.75 0.43 1.45
N CYS A 93 4.78 -0.37 1.78
CA CYS A 93 5.32 -0.48 3.14
C CYS A 93 4.23 -0.82 4.18
N GLY A 94 3.96 0.06 5.13
CA GLY A 94 2.92 -0.11 6.14
C GLY A 94 1.51 -0.29 5.58
N GLY A 95 1.19 0.39 4.47
CA GLY A 95 -0.08 0.17 3.79
C GLY A 95 -0.26 -1.27 3.31
N TYR A 96 0.82 -1.89 2.82
CA TYR A 96 0.79 -3.31 2.45
C TYR A 96 0.62 -4.23 3.68
N GLN A 97 1.28 -3.90 4.80
CA GLN A 97 1.14 -4.65 6.05
C GLN A 97 -0.30 -4.59 6.59
N LEU A 98 -0.95 -3.42 6.49
CA LEU A 98 -2.33 -3.23 6.94
C LEU A 98 -3.35 -4.04 6.13
N LEU A 99 -3.08 -4.38 4.88
CA LEU A 99 -3.94 -5.26 4.08
C LEU A 99 -3.92 -6.72 4.55
N GLY A 100 -2.85 -7.13 5.24
CA GLY A 100 -2.69 -8.48 5.77
C GLY A 100 -3.53 -8.78 7.00
N THR A 101 -3.27 -9.94 7.61
CA THR A 101 -3.98 -10.38 8.82
C THR A 101 -3.48 -9.65 10.06
N HIS A 102 -2.17 -9.52 10.20
CA HIS A 102 -1.54 -8.79 11.30
C HIS A 102 -0.09 -8.45 10.98
N TYR A 103 0.47 -7.50 11.73
CA TYR A 103 1.91 -7.30 11.79
C TYR A 103 2.39 -6.99 13.20
N SER A 104 3.60 -7.50 13.52
CA SER A 104 4.24 -7.33 14.83
C SER A 104 5.12 -6.09 14.84
N THR A 105 5.00 -5.27 15.90
CA THR A 105 5.85 -4.11 16.17
C THR A 105 6.50 -4.25 17.55
N ASP A 106 7.45 -3.37 17.88
CA ASP A 106 8.02 -3.28 19.23
C ASP A 106 6.97 -2.93 20.30
N GLN A 107 5.82 -2.38 19.89
CA GLN A 107 4.72 -1.98 20.78
C GLN A 107 3.61 -3.04 20.89
N GLY A 108 3.68 -4.11 20.11
CA GLY A 108 2.70 -5.17 20.08
C GLY A 108 2.28 -5.57 18.67
N VAL A 109 1.22 -6.36 18.61
CA VAL A 109 0.65 -6.84 17.33
C VAL A 109 -0.48 -5.92 16.93
N ILE A 110 -0.44 -5.48 15.67
CA ILE A 110 -1.51 -4.70 15.03
C ILE A 110 -2.29 -5.66 14.12
N GLU A 111 -3.58 -5.82 14.40
CA GLU A 111 -4.48 -6.59 13.55
C GLU A 111 -4.81 -5.78 12.29
N GLY A 112 -4.50 -6.35 11.12
CA GLY A 112 -4.78 -5.76 9.81
C GLY A 112 -6.20 -6.04 9.33
N LEU A 113 -6.44 -5.76 8.05
CA LEU A 113 -7.75 -5.87 7.42
C LEU A 113 -8.11 -7.29 6.96
N SER A 114 -7.15 -8.20 6.89
CA SER A 114 -7.32 -9.55 6.35
C SER A 114 -7.96 -9.55 4.94
N ILE A 115 -7.54 -8.61 4.10
CA ILE A 115 -7.93 -8.55 2.68
C ILE A 115 -7.02 -9.48 1.87
N VAL A 116 -5.73 -9.53 2.26
CA VAL A 116 -4.73 -10.42 1.64
C VAL A 116 -4.24 -11.41 2.70
N ASP A 117 -4.05 -12.67 2.31
CA ASP A 117 -3.57 -13.73 3.20
C ASP A 117 -2.04 -13.63 3.40
N ILE A 118 -1.63 -12.60 4.10
CA ILE A 118 -0.25 -12.33 4.49
C ILE A 118 -0.19 -11.87 5.95
N TYR A 119 0.95 -12.05 6.57
CA TYR A 119 1.25 -11.45 7.87
C TYR A 119 2.72 -11.02 7.93
N THR A 120 3.02 -10.14 8.86
CA THR A 120 4.37 -9.63 9.07
C THR A 120 4.80 -9.89 10.49
N GLU A 121 5.92 -10.60 10.66
CA GLU A 121 6.56 -10.80 11.97
C GLU A 121 7.86 -10.01 12.06
N GLN A 122 8.14 -9.50 13.25
CA GLN A 122 9.42 -8.87 13.52
C GLN A 122 10.52 -9.94 13.59
N GLY A 123 11.46 -9.86 12.66
CA GLY A 123 12.63 -10.72 12.65
C GLY A 123 13.52 -10.47 13.86
N LYS A 124 14.21 -11.53 14.33
CA LYS A 124 15.19 -11.44 15.42
C LYS A 124 16.56 -10.95 14.95
N ASP A 125 16.77 -10.90 13.65
CA ASP A 125 18.04 -10.54 13.02
C ASP A 125 18.10 -9.04 12.69
N TYR A 126 19.27 -8.59 12.25
CA TYR A 126 19.47 -7.20 11.83
C TYR A 126 18.59 -6.85 10.63
N ARG A 127 18.03 -5.62 10.62
CA ARG A 127 17.34 -5.09 9.45
C ARG A 127 18.28 -5.06 8.26
N LEU A 128 17.88 -5.67 7.16
CA LEU A 128 18.58 -5.51 5.89
C LEU A 128 18.24 -4.14 5.32
N ILE A 129 19.24 -3.27 5.25
CA ILE A 129 19.14 -1.95 4.59
C ILE A 129 20.25 -1.92 3.56
N ASP A 130 19.96 -2.44 2.38
CA ASP A 130 20.97 -2.56 1.31
C ASP A 130 20.27 -2.57 -0.07
N ASN A 131 21.10 -2.58 -1.11
CA ASN A 131 20.62 -2.81 -2.47
C ASN A 131 20.38 -4.30 -2.67
N ILE A 132 19.22 -4.65 -3.19
CA ILE A 132 18.88 -6.03 -3.54
C ILE A 132 18.59 -6.15 -5.04
N VAL A 133 18.88 -7.31 -5.58
CA VAL A 133 18.44 -7.70 -6.92
C VAL A 133 17.34 -8.72 -6.75
N LEU A 134 16.17 -8.42 -7.32
CA LEU A 134 15.00 -9.28 -7.28
C LEU A 134 14.81 -9.90 -8.66
N GLU A 135 14.52 -11.19 -8.69
CA GLU A 135 13.93 -11.87 -9.83
C GLU A 135 12.43 -11.97 -9.60
N SER A 136 11.63 -11.65 -10.61
CA SER A 136 10.19 -11.68 -10.52
C SER A 136 9.63 -12.56 -11.63
N GLU A 137 8.76 -13.51 -11.27
CA GLU A 137 8.02 -14.33 -12.24
C GLU A 137 6.94 -13.52 -12.99
N LEU A 138 6.61 -12.31 -12.50
CA LEU A 138 5.64 -11.41 -13.15
C LEU A 138 6.21 -10.72 -14.39
N SER A 139 7.52 -10.73 -14.58
CA SER A 139 8.18 -10.18 -15.77
C SER A 139 9.55 -10.82 -15.98
N ASP A 140 9.96 -11.00 -17.23
CA ASP A 140 11.31 -11.44 -17.61
C ASP A 140 12.41 -10.41 -17.29
N MET A 141 12.10 -9.38 -16.53
CA MET A 141 13.00 -8.30 -16.17
C MET A 141 13.56 -8.49 -14.77
N SER A 142 14.88 -8.59 -14.65
CA SER A 142 15.54 -8.40 -13.36
C SER A 142 15.43 -6.93 -12.94
N VAL A 143 14.79 -6.67 -11.81
CA VAL A 143 14.68 -5.31 -11.25
C VAL A 143 15.86 -5.06 -10.32
N ARG A 144 16.76 -4.14 -10.70
CA ARG A 144 17.73 -3.59 -9.76
C ARG A 144 17.05 -2.43 -9.02
N SER A 145 16.78 -2.61 -7.75
CA SER A 145 16.29 -1.52 -6.92
C SER A 145 17.47 -0.83 -6.23
N ALA A 146 17.60 0.48 -6.44
CA ALA A 146 18.45 1.31 -5.62
C ALA A 146 17.72 1.62 -4.31
N VAL A 147 18.23 1.11 -3.19
CA VAL A 147 17.75 1.31 -1.82
C VAL A 147 16.35 0.74 -1.57
N VAL A 148 16.27 -0.56 -1.31
CA VAL A 148 15.12 -1.15 -0.65
C VAL A 148 15.37 -1.13 0.85
N ARG A 149 14.61 -0.34 1.61
CA ARG A 149 14.46 -0.59 3.03
C ARG A 149 13.58 -1.82 3.15
N VAL A 150 14.19 -2.99 3.13
CA VAL A 150 13.49 -4.20 3.52
C VAL A 150 13.43 -4.18 5.05
N LEU A 151 12.30 -3.73 5.57
CA LEU A 151 11.87 -4.17 6.87
C LEU A 151 11.72 -5.70 6.73
N TRP A 152 12.53 -6.46 7.44
CA TRP A 152 12.39 -7.91 7.49
C TRP A 152 11.01 -8.24 8.04
N SER A 153 10.09 -8.39 7.15
CA SER A 153 8.93 -9.19 7.33
C SER A 153 9.19 -10.41 6.46
N LEU A 154 9.39 -11.55 7.07
CA LEU A 154 9.41 -12.81 6.35
C LEU A 154 8.02 -12.97 5.72
N LEU A 155 7.92 -12.66 4.44
CA LEU A 155 6.80 -13.08 3.62
C LEU A 155 6.95 -14.59 3.42
N TRP A 156 6.19 -15.36 4.15
CA TRP A 156 5.89 -16.73 3.79
C TRP A 156 4.71 -16.70 2.82
N LEU A 157 5.02 -16.74 1.53
CA LEU A 157 4.03 -17.09 0.51
C LEU A 157 3.92 -18.61 0.49
N TRP A 158 2.72 -19.09 0.71
CA TRP A 158 2.28 -20.43 0.31
C TRP A 158 1.54 -20.33 -1.02
#